data_b8125c81da8aa90ef2821e2602af391f
#
_entry.id   b8125c81da8aa90ef2821e2602af391f
#
_cell.length_a   1.000
_cell.length_b   1.000
_cell.length_c   1.000
_cell.angle_alpha   90.00
_cell.angle_beta   90.00
_cell.angle_gamma   90.00
#
_symmetry.space_group_name_H-M   'P 1'
#
loop_
_entity.id
_entity.type
_entity.pdbx_description
1 polymer ?
#
loop_
_entity_poly.entity_id
_entity_poly.type
_entity_poly.pdbx_seq_one_letter_code
_entity_poly.pdbx_strand_id
1 'polypeptide(L)'
;MLPQTIGRNFEDQMGKTVLITGAGSGFGKGTAIALAARGHTVIATTETQSQAEALSAEAPQVEVIKLDITSDFDVAKAKDFDVDVLINNAGAGQTGPLADVPLDRVRHIFEINVFGTLAITQALLPKKAARGKGRVIIVSSIAGVLAGPSFGPYSMTKHALEAMGKSLRAELASSGIDVTLINPGPYNTGFNDRMAASMWDWFDEGAISAPATDLLRAIGSMVTTNQMDPIDVVNRLVELVEAETTAENNFMPPEIRELVKAQLNAS
;
A
#
# COMPACT_ATOMS: atom_id res chain seq x y z
N MET A 1 -11.89 -22.35 -44.38
CA MET A 1 -12.17 -21.93 -43.01
C MET A 1 -11.03 -21.01 -42.58
N LEU A 2 -11.26 -19.70 -42.63
CA LEU A 2 -10.28 -18.70 -42.17
C LEU A 2 -10.40 -18.60 -40.61
N PRO A 3 -9.29 -18.47 -39.87
CA PRO A 3 -9.36 -18.30 -38.43
C PRO A 3 -9.94 -16.92 -38.13
N GLN A 4 -10.98 -16.89 -37.28
CA GLN A 4 -11.55 -15.67 -36.74
C GLN A 4 -10.47 -15.00 -35.87
N THR A 5 -9.98 -13.87 -36.33
CA THR A 5 -9.17 -12.94 -35.55
C THR A 5 -10.09 -12.39 -34.45
N ILE A 6 -9.86 -12.81 -33.22
CA ILE A 6 -10.50 -12.24 -32.04
C ILE A 6 -10.10 -10.79 -31.97
N GLY A 7 -11.04 -9.90 -32.34
CA GLY A 7 -10.84 -8.46 -32.20
C GLY A 7 -10.65 -8.11 -30.73
N ARG A 8 -9.43 -7.68 -30.35
CA ARG A 8 -9.23 -6.96 -29.10
C ARG A 8 -10.06 -5.68 -29.18
N ASN A 9 -10.97 -5.48 -28.25
CA ASN A 9 -11.79 -4.28 -28.16
C ASN A 9 -10.89 -3.05 -28.13
N PHE A 10 -11.18 -2.05 -28.95
CA PHE A 10 -10.45 -0.78 -29.00
C PHE A 10 -10.46 -0.01 -27.67
N GLU A 11 -11.39 -0.32 -26.76
CA GLU A 11 -11.44 0.23 -25.38
C GLU A 11 -10.30 -0.28 -24.48
N ASP A 12 -9.73 -1.45 -24.75
CA ASP A 12 -8.59 -2.01 -24.01
C ASP A 12 -7.23 -1.36 -24.35
N GLN A 13 -7.18 -0.50 -25.38
CA GLN A 13 -5.98 0.25 -25.77
C GLN A 13 -5.89 1.67 -25.19
N MET A 14 -6.94 2.17 -24.54
CA MET A 14 -6.89 3.48 -23.88
C MET A 14 -6.29 3.33 -22.49
N GLY A 15 -5.28 4.17 -22.16
CA GLY A 15 -4.66 4.20 -20.84
C GLY A 15 -5.70 4.44 -19.74
N LYS A 16 -5.57 3.74 -18.61
CA LYS A 16 -6.43 3.94 -17.44
C LYS A 16 -6.02 5.20 -16.68
N THR A 17 -6.97 5.84 -16.00
CA THR A 17 -6.67 6.89 -15.03
C THR A 17 -6.45 6.25 -13.65
N VAL A 18 -5.25 6.44 -13.08
CA VAL A 18 -4.80 5.80 -11.85
C VAL A 18 -4.44 6.84 -10.81
N LEU A 19 -5.04 6.77 -9.63
CA LEU A 19 -4.62 7.57 -8.48
C LEU A 19 -3.79 6.71 -7.52
N ILE A 20 -2.63 7.23 -7.11
CA ILE A 20 -1.69 6.56 -6.20
C ILE A 20 -1.46 7.44 -4.98
N THR A 21 -1.75 6.94 -3.78
CA THR A 21 -1.45 7.65 -2.54
C THR A 21 -0.02 7.38 -2.06
N GLY A 22 0.62 8.38 -1.45
CA GLY A 22 1.97 8.23 -0.89
C GLY A 22 3.04 7.98 -1.96
N ALA A 23 2.94 8.66 -3.11
CA ALA A 23 3.84 8.49 -4.24
C ALA A 23 5.16 9.28 -4.12
N GLY A 24 5.45 9.92 -2.99
CA GLY A 24 6.68 10.69 -2.79
C GLY A 24 7.96 9.83 -2.77
N SER A 25 7.84 8.51 -2.55
CA SER A 25 8.98 7.58 -2.50
C SER A 25 8.55 6.13 -2.74
N GLY A 26 9.54 5.22 -2.78
CA GLY A 26 9.33 3.76 -2.75
C GLY A 26 8.42 3.24 -3.85
N PHE A 27 7.54 2.31 -3.48
CA PHE A 27 6.64 1.65 -4.45
C PHE A 27 5.72 2.63 -5.17
N GLY A 28 5.13 3.61 -4.43
CA GLY A 28 4.22 4.59 -5.01
C GLY A 28 4.88 5.42 -6.10
N LYS A 29 6.09 5.94 -5.85
CA LYS A 29 6.86 6.69 -6.84
C LYS A 29 7.23 5.83 -8.06
N GLY A 30 7.81 4.66 -7.81
CA GLY A 30 8.20 3.75 -8.90
C GLY A 30 7.01 3.35 -9.77
N THR A 31 5.87 3.04 -9.15
CA THR A 31 4.64 2.67 -9.87
C THR A 31 4.07 3.84 -10.67
N ALA A 32 4.09 5.06 -10.13
CA ALA A 32 3.62 6.25 -10.85
C ALA A 32 4.41 6.47 -12.14
N ILE A 33 5.74 6.41 -12.06
CA ILE A 33 6.63 6.57 -13.21
C ILE A 33 6.42 5.43 -14.23
N ALA A 34 6.35 4.18 -13.76
CA ALA A 34 6.19 3.02 -14.63
C ALA A 34 4.85 3.03 -15.38
N LEU A 35 3.76 3.36 -14.71
CA LEU A 35 2.43 3.46 -15.34
C LEU A 35 2.35 4.59 -16.36
N ALA A 36 2.90 5.77 -16.03
CA ALA A 36 2.95 6.89 -16.98
C ALA A 36 3.75 6.54 -18.24
N ALA A 37 4.89 5.84 -18.08
CA ALA A 37 5.69 5.35 -19.22
C ALA A 37 4.94 4.34 -20.11
N ARG A 38 3.90 3.68 -19.58
CA ARG A 38 3.04 2.74 -20.30
C ARG A 38 1.78 3.39 -20.90
N GLY A 39 1.65 4.71 -20.81
CA GLY A 39 0.56 5.48 -21.41
C GLY A 39 -0.70 5.59 -20.53
N HIS A 40 -0.61 5.29 -19.23
CA HIS A 40 -1.69 5.56 -18.29
C HIS A 40 -1.67 7.03 -17.86
N THR A 41 -2.84 7.59 -17.58
CA THR A 41 -2.97 8.88 -16.88
C THR A 41 -2.77 8.65 -15.39
N VAL A 42 -1.72 9.23 -14.80
CA VAL A 42 -1.37 8.99 -13.40
C VAL A 42 -1.51 10.26 -12.58
N ILE A 43 -2.30 10.18 -11.52
CA ILE A 43 -2.41 11.18 -10.46
C ILE A 43 -1.66 10.63 -9.24
N ALA A 44 -0.45 11.12 -9.02
CA ALA A 44 0.40 10.74 -7.90
C ALA A 44 0.19 11.72 -6.75
N THR A 45 -0.20 11.22 -5.57
CA THR A 45 -0.41 12.10 -4.43
C THR A 45 0.68 11.94 -3.38
N THR A 46 1.05 13.04 -2.74
CA THR A 46 2.08 13.10 -1.71
C THR A 46 1.56 13.81 -0.46
N GLU A 47 2.09 13.47 0.69
CA GLU A 47 1.70 14.05 1.97
C GLU A 47 2.06 15.54 2.06
N THR A 48 3.25 15.92 1.57
CA THR A 48 3.78 17.28 1.68
C THR A 48 3.97 17.95 0.33
N GLN A 49 3.93 19.28 0.33
CA GLN A 49 4.18 20.09 -0.87
C GLN A 49 5.60 19.86 -1.42
N SER A 50 6.59 19.76 -0.54
CA SER A 50 7.98 19.52 -0.96
C SER A 50 8.18 18.18 -1.66
N GLN A 51 7.47 17.15 -1.22
CA GLN A 51 7.47 15.85 -1.92
C GLN A 51 6.80 15.96 -3.30
N ALA A 52 5.71 16.75 -3.41
CA ALA A 52 5.05 16.98 -4.69
C ALA A 52 5.97 17.69 -5.69
N GLU A 53 6.64 18.73 -5.26
CA GLU A 53 7.60 19.48 -6.08
C GLU A 53 8.76 18.60 -6.54
N ALA A 54 9.33 17.80 -5.64
CA ALA A 54 10.42 16.89 -5.97
C ALA A 54 10.00 15.84 -7.01
N LEU A 55 8.81 15.22 -6.84
CA LEU A 55 8.31 14.23 -7.80
C LEU A 55 7.94 14.87 -9.15
N SER A 56 7.36 16.07 -9.15
CA SER A 56 7.03 16.79 -10.40
C SER A 56 8.29 17.13 -11.21
N ALA A 57 9.38 17.47 -10.53
CA ALA A 57 10.66 17.75 -11.20
C ALA A 57 11.29 16.47 -11.77
N GLU A 58 11.17 15.33 -11.08
CA GLU A 58 11.74 14.03 -11.48
C GLU A 58 10.90 13.36 -12.59
N ALA A 59 9.58 13.50 -12.54
CA ALA A 59 8.64 12.80 -13.42
C ALA A 59 7.59 13.76 -14.00
N PRO A 60 7.97 14.67 -14.93
CA PRO A 60 7.06 15.70 -15.47
C PRO A 60 5.87 15.14 -16.25
N GLN A 61 5.89 13.85 -16.62
CA GLN A 61 4.77 13.16 -17.27
C GLN A 61 3.69 12.66 -16.29
N VAL A 62 3.91 12.81 -14.97
CA VAL A 62 2.97 12.41 -13.92
C VAL A 62 2.29 13.66 -13.37
N GLU A 63 0.97 13.65 -13.25
CA GLU A 63 0.24 14.67 -12.52
C GLU A 63 0.48 14.48 -11.01
N VAL A 64 1.12 15.45 -10.35
CA VAL A 64 1.46 15.34 -8.93
C VAL A 64 0.66 16.34 -8.11
N ILE A 65 0.01 15.84 -7.06
CA ILE A 65 -0.88 16.64 -6.20
C ILE A 65 -0.49 16.41 -4.73
N LYS A 66 -0.39 17.51 -3.95
CA LYS A 66 -0.34 17.39 -2.48
C LYS A 66 -1.71 16.95 -1.99
N LEU A 67 -1.76 15.77 -1.37
CA LEU A 67 -2.93 15.21 -0.72
C LEU A 67 -2.49 14.37 0.47
N ASP A 68 -2.80 14.84 1.67
CA ASP A 68 -2.62 14.12 2.92
C ASP A 68 -3.91 13.32 3.20
N ILE A 69 -3.80 11.99 3.24
CA ILE A 69 -4.96 11.11 3.45
C ILE A 69 -5.56 11.20 4.86
N THR A 70 -4.85 11.85 5.81
CA THR A 70 -5.36 12.12 7.17
C THR A 70 -6.06 13.46 7.29
N SER A 71 -6.03 14.28 6.23
CA SER A 71 -6.68 15.59 6.19
C SER A 71 -8.07 15.49 5.59
N ASP A 72 -9.12 15.75 6.37
CA ASP A 72 -10.51 15.79 5.87
C ASP A 72 -10.67 16.72 4.68
N PHE A 73 -9.94 17.86 4.69
CA PHE A 73 -9.98 18.82 3.60
C PHE A 73 -9.40 18.26 2.29
N ASP A 74 -8.28 17.55 2.36
CA ASP A 74 -7.66 16.96 1.17
C ASP A 74 -8.47 15.76 0.67
N VAL A 75 -8.98 14.92 1.59
CA VAL A 75 -9.87 13.80 1.25
C VAL A 75 -11.16 14.28 0.60
N ALA A 76 -11.71 15.42 1.06
CA ALA A 76 -12.90 16.00 0.44
C ALA A 76 -12.66 16.40 -1.01
N LYS A 77 -11.49 16.95 -1.36
CA LYS A 77 -11.11 17.26 -2.75
C LYS A 77 -10.97 16.02 -3.62
N ALA A 78 -10.57 14.88 -3.04
CA ALA A 78 -10.44 13.65 -3.80
C ALA A 78 -11.75 13.16 -4.42
N LYS A 79 -12.92 13.58 -3.91
CA LYS A 79 -14.24 13.27 -4.48
C LYS A 79 -14.41 13.79 -5.91
N ASP A 80 -13.66 14.81 -6.29
CA ASP A 80 -13.73 15.40 -7.64
C ASP A 80 -13.00 14.56 -8.69
N PHE A 81 -12.05 13.71 -8.29
CA PHE A 81 -11.33 12.85 -9.22
C PHE A 81 -12.22 11.73 -9.76
N ASP A 82 -12.08 11.49 -11.05
CA ASP A 82 -12.71 10.35 -11.73
C ASP A 82 -11.61 9.39 -12.23
N VAL A 83 -11.35 8.35 -11.44
CA VAL A 83 -10.24 7.44 -11.69
C VAL A 83 -10.72 5.99 -11.83
N ASP A 84 -10.11 5.24 -12.73
CA ASP A 84 -10.40 3.82 -12.94
C ASP A 84 -9.84 2.96 -11.82
N VAL A 85 -8.61 3.27 -11.39
CA VAL A 85 -7.89 2.51 -10.37
C VAL A 85 -7.44 3.43 -9.24
N LEU A 86 -7.67 3.01 -8.00
CA LEU A 86 -7.08 3.58 -6.80
C LEU A 86 -6.00 2.63 -6.29
N ILE A 87 -4.77 3.12 -6.10
CA ILE A 87 -3.71 2.41 -5.39
C ILE A 87 -3.52 3.08 -4.02
N ASN A 88 -4.00 2.44 -2.97
CA ASN A 88 -3.76 2.82 -1.59
C ASN A 88 -2.37 2.34 -1.19
N ASN A 89 -1.36 3.21 -1.36
CA ASN A 89 0.04 2.91 -1.05
C ASN A 89 0.57 3.72 0.14
N ALA A 90 -0.01 4.87 0.45
CA ALA A 90 0.40 5.66 1.61
C ALA A 90 0.40 4.83 2.90
N GLY A 91 1.44 4.98 3.72
CA GLY A 91 1.53 4.27 4.97
C GLY A 91 2.77 4.64 5.77
N ALA A 92 2.66 4.48 7.08
CA ALA A 92 3.74 4.68 8.04
C ALA A 92 4.03 3.38 8.79
N GLY A 93 5.25 3.27 9.35
CA GLY A 93 5.67 2.16 10.17
C GLY A 93 5.99 2.59 11.59
N GLN A 94 5.66 1.75 12.56
CA GLN A 94 6.06 1.88 13.96
C GLN A 94 6.45 0.51 14.48
N THR A 95 7.66 0.38 15.00
CA THR A 95 8.11 -0.78 15.75
C THR A 95 8.13 -0.50 17.25
N GLY A 96 8.20 -1.57 18.01
CA GLY A 96 8.36 -1.53 19.45
C GLY A 96 7.51 -2.56 20.18
N PRO A 97 7.91 -2.96 21.39
CA PRO A 97 7.15 -3.86 22.24
C PRO A 97 5.77 -3.27 22.55
N LEU A 98 4.70 -4.06 22.35
CA LEU A 98 3.34 -3.60 22.63
C LEU A 98 3.11 -3.23 24.11
N ALA A 99 3.91 -3.79 25.01
CA ALA A 99 3.81 -3.49 26.44
C ALA A 99 4.26 -2.05 26.76
N ASP A 100 5.12 -1.46 25.93
CA ASP A 100 5.78 -0.18 26.24
C ASP A 100 5.50 0.92 25.22
N VAL A 101 5.06 0.58 23.99
CA VAL A 101 4.85 1.58 22.94
C VAL A 101 3.83 2.64 23.35
N PRO A 102 4.15 3.94 23.26
CA PRO A 102 3.22 5.01 23.55
C PRO A 102 1.97 4.93 22.66
N LEU A 103 0.78 5.00 23.29
CA LEU A 103 -0.49 4.78 22.61
C LEU A 103 -0.78 5.82 21.52
N ASP A 104 -0.27 7.04 21.65
CA ASP A 104 -0.38 8.09 20.66
C ASP A 104 0.36 7.72 19.36
N ARG A 105 1.51 7.03 19.42
CA ARG A 105 2.20 6.50 18.25
C ARG A 105 1.40 5.41 17.55
N VAL A 106 0.75 4.54 18.33
CA VAL A 106 -0.15 3.52 17.76
C VAL A 106 -1.34 4.19 17.07
N ARG A 107 -1.98 5.17 17.73
CA ARG A 107 -3.09 5.93 17.12
C ARG A 107 -2.65 6.61 15.82
N HIS A 108 -1.48 7.25 15.83
CA HIS A 108 -0.96 7.94 14.65
C HIS A 108 -0.82 7.03 13.43
N ILE A 109 -0.24 5.83 13.59
CA ILE A 109 -0.13 4.91 12.44
C ILE A 109 -1.47 4.31 12.03
N PHE A 110 -2.45 4.20 12.94
CA PHE A 110 -3.82 3.81 12.59
C PHE A 110 -4.52 4.89 11.78
N GLU A 111 -4.34 6.19 12.14
CA GLU A 111 -4.88 7.32 11.36
C GLU A 111 -4.38 7.27 9.92
N ILE A 112 -3.08 7.04 9.70
CA ILE A 112 -2.52 6.97 8.36
C ILE A 112 -2.94 5.68 7.65
N ASN A 113 -2.58 4.52 8.22
CA ASN A 113 -2.65 3.25 7.51
C ASN A 113 -4.07 2.74 7.33
N VAL A 114 -4.95 3.00 8.31
CA VAL A 114 -6.29 2.41 8.34
C VAL A 114 -7.35 3.45 8.01
N PHE A 115 -7.47 4.50 8.82
CA PHE A 115 -8.55 5.48 8.64
C PHE A 115 -8.35 6.34 7.40
N GLY A 116 -7.13 6.82 7.12
CA GLY A 116 -6.82 7.56 5.91
C GLY A 116 -7.02 6.73 4.65
N THR A 117 -6.59 5.45 4.67
CA THR A 117 -6.85 4.50 3.56
C THR A 117 -8.35 4.29 3.33
N LEU A 118 -9.13 4.12 4.39
CA LEU A 118 -10.58 3.97 4.27
C LEU A 118 -11.23 5.26 3.76
N ALA A 119 -10.84 6.42 4.30
CA ALA A 119 -11.40 7.71 3.92
C ALA A 119 -11.20 8.02 2.44
N ILE A 120 -9.99 7.87 1.90
CA ILE A 120 -9.72 8.10 0.47
C ILE A 120 -10.43 7.07 -0.40
N THR A 121 -10.53 5.82 0.05
CA THR A 121 -11.28 4.78 -0.66
C THR A 121 -12.75 5.16 -0.76
N GLN A 122 -13.40 5.52 0.36
CA GLN A 122 -14.80 5.96 0.40
C GLN A 122 -15.05 7.20 -0.45
N ALA A 123 -14.10 8.15 -0.51
CA ALA A 123 -14.22 9.34 -1.32
C ALA A 123 -14.32 9.03 -2.83
N LEU A 124 -13.62 7.99 -3.30
CA LEU A 124 -13.50 7.63 -4.72
C LEU A 124 -14.45 6.51 -5.17
N LEU A 125 -15.07 5.77 -4.25
CA LEU A 125 -15.98 4.66 -4.58
C LEU A 125 -17.26 5.11 -5.30
N PRO A 126 -17.94 6.24 -4.97
CA PRO A 126 -19.22 6.58 -5.58
C PRO A 126 -19.18 6.70 -7.10
N LYS A 127 -18.14 7.32 -7.67
CA LYS A 127 -17.98 7.44 -9.13
C LYS A 127 -17.72 6.09 -9.79
N LYS A 128 -16.91 5.21 -9.14
CA LYS A 128 -16.67 3.85 -9.63
C LYS A 128 -17.95 3.01 -9.63
N ALA A 129 -18.72 3.08 -8.55
CA ALA A 129 -19.99 2.38 -8.42
C ALA A 129 -21.01 2.85 -9.46
N ALA A 130 -21.12 4.16 -9.71
CA ALA A 130 -21.97 4.72 -10.73
C ALA A 130 -21.62 4.24 -12.15
N ARG A 131 -20.34 3.98 -12.44
CA ARG A 131 -19.89 3.43 -13.72
C ARG A 131 -20.06 1.93 -13.82
N GLY A 132 -20.27 1.21 -12.69
CA GLY A 132 -20.29 -0.24 -12.64
C GLY A 132 -18.92 -0.87 -12.95
N LYS A 133 -17.83 -0.13 -12.82
CA LYS A 133 -16.46 -0.57 -13.16
C LYS A 133 -15.43 0.21 -12.35
N GLY A 134 -14.42 -0.50 -11.81
CA GLY A 134 -13.30 0.13 -11.14
C GLY A 134 -12.42 -0.88 -10.41
N ARG A 135 -11.28 -0.40 -9.91
CA ARG A 135 -10.38 -1.22 -9.10
C ARG A 135 -9.83 -0.44 -7.91
N VAL A 136 -9.69 -1.16 -6.78
CA VAL A 136 -8.97 -0.68 -5.59
C VAL A 136 -7.86 -1.67 -5.29
N ILE A 137 -6.62 -1.20 -5.25
CA ILE A 137 -5.43 -1.96 -4.86
C ILE A 137 -4.96 -1.43 -3.51
N ILE A 138 -4.83 -2.30 -2.53
CA ILE A 138 -4.37 -1.93 -1.18
C ILE A 138 -2.98 -2.51 -0.95
N VAL A 139 -1.99 -1.65 -0.71
CA VAL A 139 -0.64 -2.08 -0.34
C VAL A 139 -0.63 -2.44 1.15
N SER A 140 -0.82 -3.74 1.41
CA SER A 140 -0.72 -4.35 2.72
C SER A 140 0.74 -4.69 3.06
N SER A 141 0.99 -5.86 3.59
CA SER A 141 2.32 -6.41 3.91
C SER A 141 2.18 -7.90 4.26
N ILE A 142 3.29 -8.64 4.28
CA ILE A 142 3.33 -9.93 5.00
C ILE A 142 2.99 -9.77 6.48
N ALA A 143 3.27 -8.61 7.07
CA ALA A 143 2.86 -8.25 8.44
C ALA A 143 1.34 -8.07 8.62
N GLY A 144 0.55 -8.13 7.55
CA GLY A 144 -0.91 -8.17 7.60
C GLY A 144 -1.47 -9.56 7.80
N VAL A 145 -0.66 -10.60 7.67
CA VAL A 145 -1.04 -12.01 7.85
C VAL A 145 -0.15 -12.72 8.87
N LEU A 146 1.00 -12.14 9.21
CA LEU A 146 1.92 -12.63 10.23
C LEU A 146 2.15 -11.51 11.26
N ALA A 147 2.36 -11.91 12.51
CA ALA A 147 2.75 -10.99 13.57
C ALA A 147 3.96 -11.54 14.33
N GLY A 148 4.81 -10.66 14.82
CA GLY A 148 6.00 -11.03 15.58
C GLY A 148 6.38 -9.97 16.60
N PRO A 149 7.31 -10.28 17.51
CA PRO A 149 7.81 -9.33 18.49
C PRO A 149 8.27 -8.03 17.81
N SER A 150 8.09 -6.90 18.47
CA SER A 150 8.45 -5.56 17.99
C SER A 150 7.60 -5.02 16.81
N PHE A 151 6.97 -5.86 16.01
CA PHE A 151 6.13 -5.44 14.87
C PHE A 151 4.65 -5.27 15.23
N GLY A 152 4.26 -5.50 16.47
CA GLY A 152 2.86 -5.45 16.92
C GLY A 152 2.12 -4.20 16.44
N PRO A 153 2.61 -2.97 16.69
CA PRO A 153 1.93 -1.75 16.27
C PRO A 153 1.65 -1.71 14.76
N TYR A 154 2.65 -2.01 13.93
CA TYR A 154 2.52 -2.04 12.48
C TYR A 154 1.64 -3.20 11.99
N SER A 155 1.85 -4.41 12.51
CA SER A 155 1.07 -5.59 12.14
C SER A 155 -0.42 -5.41 12.39
N MET A 156 -0.81 -4.77 13.50
CA MET A 156 -2.21 -4.46 13.80
C MET A 156 -2.85 -3.65 12.67
N THR A 157 -2.15 -2.62 12.15
CA THR A 157 -2.69 -1.81 11.04
C THR A 157 -2.80 -2.62 9.75
N LYS A 158 -1.83 -3.48 9.46
CA LYS A 158 -1.83 -4.29 8.24
C LYS A 158 -2.86 -5.42 8.29
N HIS A 159 -3.11 -6.03 9.45
CA HIS A 159 -4.23 -6.95 9.66
C HIS A 159 -5.59 -6.24 9.48
N ALA A 160 -5.72 -4.99 9.93
CA ALA A 160 -6.91 -4.19 9.67
C ALA A 160 -7.12 -3.94 8.17
N LEU A 161 -6.05 -3.69 7.39
CA LEU A 161 -6.13 -3.56 5.93
C LEU A 161 -6.52 -4.88 5.24
N GLU A 162 -6.06 -6.03 5.73
CA GLU A 162 -6.50 -7.34 5.23
C GLU A 162 -8.01 -7.54 5.42
N ALA A 163 -8.51 -7.24 6.62
CA ALA A 163 -9.94 -7.31 6.89
C ALA A 163 -10.73 -6.33 6.01
N MET A 164 -10.26 -5.07 5.89
CA MET A 164 -10.87 -4.04 5.04
C MET A 164 -10.94 -4.50 3.58
N GLY A 165 -9.82 -4.98 3.02
CA GLY A 165 -9.76 -5.42 1.63
C GLY A 165 -10.70 -6.58 1.33
N LYS A 166 -10.76 -7.58 2.21
CA LYS A 166 -11.67 -8.73 2.08
C LYS A 166 -13.15 -8.32 2.15
N SER A 167 -13.50 -7.47 3.10
CA SER A 167 -14.88 -6.95 3.23
C SER A 167 -15.28 -6.15 2.00
N LEU A 168 -14.45 -5.18 1.57
CA LEU A 168 -14.73 -4.37 0.38
C LEU A 168 -14.83 -5.22 -0.89
N ARG A 169 -13.97 -6.25 -1.05
CA ARG A 169 -14.04 -7.16 -2.19
C ARG A 169 -15.38 -7.88 -2.27
N ALA A 170 -15.86 -8.40 -1.14
CA ALA A 170 -17.14 -9.09 -1.08
C ALA A 170 -18.33 -8.14 -1.30
N GLU A 171 -18.32 -6.98 -0.66
CA GLU A 171 -19.40 -5.99 -0.71
C GLU A 171 -19.53 -5.34 -2.09
N LEU A 172 -18.41 -5.10 -2.79
CA LEU A 172 -18.38 -4.36 -4.06
C LEU A 172 -18.42 -5.26 -5.31
N ALA A 173 -18.39 -6.57 -5.15
CA ALA A 173 -18.40 -7.52 -6.27
C ALA A 173 -19.57 -7.30 -7.23
N SER A 174 -20.78 -7.07 -6.70
CA SER A 174 -21.98 -6.80 -7.50
C SER A 174 -21.99 -5.41 -8.17
N SER A 175 -21.12 -4.51 -7.73
CA SER A 175 -20.97 -3.15 -8.29
C SER A 175 -19.90 -3.09 -9.39
N GLY A 176 -19.32 -4.22 -9.80
CA GLY A 176 -18.28 -4.27 -10.83
C GLY A 176 -16.94 -3.65 -10.38
N ILE A 177 -16.72 -3.50 -9.07
CA ILE A 177 -15.48 -2.96 -8.52
C ILE A 177 -14.63 -4.14 -7.98
N ASP A 178 -13.44 -4.29 -8.55
CA ASP A 178 -12.47 -5.29 -8.12
C ASP A 178 -11.58 -4.73 -7.01
N VAL A 179 -11.43 -5.47 -5.91
CA VAL A 179 -10.56 -5.10 -4.79
C VAL A 179 -9.50 -6.17 -4.59
N THR A 180 -8.23 -5.76 -4.50
CA THR A 180 -7.10 -6.67 -4.34
C THR A 180 -6.07 -6.11 -3.37
N LEU A 181 -5.40 -7.00 -2.67
CA LEU A 181 -4.29 -6.64 -1.78
C LEU A 181 -2.96 -7.10 -2.38
N ILE A 182 -1.91 -6.34 -2.13
CA ILE A 182 -0.54 -6.76 -2.36
C ILE A 182 0.19 -6.82 -1.02
N ASN A 183 0.95 -7.89 -0.80
CA ASN A 183 1.57 -8.24 0.47
C ASN A 183 3.10 -8.29 0.32
N PRO A 184 3.80 -7.15 0.28
CA PRO A 184 5.25 -7.13 0.19
C PRO A 184 5.93 -7.66 1.45
N GLY A 185 7.08 -8.33 1.27
CA GLY A 185 8.10 -8.56 2.28
C GLY A 185 9.02 -7.33 2.46
N PRO A 186 10.27 -7.52 2.91
CA PRO A 186 11.22 -6.43 3.09
C PRO A 186 11.87 -6.03 1.74
N TYR A 187 11.57 -4.81 1.28
CA TYR A 187 12.11 -4.21 0.07
C TYR A 187 12.84 -2.91 0.36
N ASN A 188 13.89 -2.63 -0.41
CA ASN A 188 14.76 -1.45 -0.23
C ASN A 188 14.08 -0.16 -0.75
N THR A 189 13.19 0.39 0.06
CA THR A 189 12.47 1.64 -0.19
C THR A 189 12.78 2.72 0.84
N GLY A 190 13.62 2.42 1.82
CA GLY A 190 13.84 3.23 3.02
C GLY A 190 12.68 3.17 4.03
N PHE A 191 11.57 2.47 3.72
CA PHE A 191 10.43 2.33 4.64
C PHE A 191 10.80 1.49 5.86
N ASN A 192 11.42 0.33 5.64
CA ASN A 192 11.81 -0.57 6.74
C ASN A 192 12.86 0.06 7.64
N ASP A 193 13.78 0.85 7.07
CA ASP A 193 14.82 1.54 7.84
C ASP A 193 14.21 2.57 8.78
N ARG A 194 13.28 3.42 8.29
CA ARG A 194 12.54 4.37 9.12
C ARG A 194 11.68 3.67 10.16
N MET A 195 11.00 2.59 9.78
CA MET A 195 10.18 1.80 10.69
C MET A 195 11.02 1.17 11.81
N ALA A 196 12.14 0.54 11.49
CA ALA A 196 13.04 -0.07 12.49
C ALA A 196 13.66 0.99 13.43
N ALA A 197 13.93 2.19 12.91
CA ALA A 197 14.44 3.29 13.72
C ALA A 197 13.39 3.88 14.69
N SER A 198 12.10 3.82 14.35
CA SER A 198 11.02 4.52 15.05
C SER A 198 10.85 4.16 16.54
N MET A 199 11.26 2.97 16.92
CA MET A 199 11.23 2.55 18.32
C MET A 199 12.23 3.33 19.18
N TRP A 200 13.42 3.62 18.64
CA TRP A 200 14.53 4.21 19.37
C TRP A 200 14.31 5.68 19.74
N ASP A 201 13.28 6.33 19.20
CA ASP A 201 12.90 7.70 19.56
C ASP A 201 12.24 7.80 20.94
N TRP A 202 11.74 6.69 21.48
CA TRP A 202 10.92 6.69 22.70
C TRP A 202 11.25 5.55 23.67
N PHE A 203 11.93 4.51 23.23
CA PHE A 203 12.24 3.35 24.06
C PHE A 203 13.36 3.70 25.06
N ASP A 204 13.16 3.42 26.32
CA ASP A 204 14.13 3.69 27.39
C ASP A 204 14.49 2.44 28.20
N GLU A 205 15.53 2.56 29.05
CA GLU A 205 16.04 1.47 29.89
C GLU A 205 15.08 1.08 31.05
N GLY A 206 14.10 1.92 31.36
CA GLY A 206 13.05 1.67 32.35
C GLY A 206 11.86 0.90 31.80
N ALA A 207 11.83 0.63 30.48
CA ALA A 207 10.74 -0.09 29.84
C ALA A 207 10.62 -1.53 30.37
N ILE A 208 9.40 -2.06 30.41
CA ILE A 208 9.14 -3.46 30.82
C ILE A 208 9.94 -4.44 29.93
N SER A 209 10.06 -4.10 28.65
CA SER A 209 10.77 -4.92 27.67
C SER A 209 12.28 -4.62 27.56
N ALA A 210 12.83 -3.76 28.41
CA ALA A 210 14.27 -3.44 28.40
C ALA A 210 15.20 -4.67 28.46
N PRO A 211 14.89 -5.75 29.21
CA PRO A 211 15.71 -6.98 29.19
C PRO A 211 15.79 -7.65 27.83
N ALA A 212 14.88 -7.34 26.88
CA ALA A 212 14.85 -7.89 25.54
C ALA A 212 15.53 -6.99 24.49
N THR A 213 16.24 -5.93 24.88
CA THR A 213 16.80 -4.91 23.98
C THR A 213 17.66 -5.51 22.86
N ASP A 214 18.51 -6.49 23.16
CA ASP A 214 19.35 -7.13 22.13
C ASP A 214 18.52 -7.93 21.11
N LEU A 215 17.45 -8.60 21.57
CA LEU A 215 16.50 -9.27 20.68
C LEU A 215 15.79 -8.24 19.79
N LEU A 216 15.36 -7.11 20.36
CA LEU A 216 14.67 -6.06 19.60
C LEU A 216 15.59 -5.46 18.52
N ARG A 217 16.87 -5.26 18.82
CA ARG A 217 17.90 -4.83 17.83
C ARG A 217 18.08 -5.86 16.72
N ALA A 218 18.19 -7.14 17.08
CA ALA A 218 18.33 -8.21 16.11
C ALA A 218 17.12 -8.29 15.17
N ILE A 219 15.91 -8.16 15.70
CA ILE A 219 14.67 -8.13 14.91
C ILE A 219 14.65 -6.92 13.95
N GLY A 220 15.02 -5.73 14.41
CA GLY A 220 15.15 -4.54 13.55
C GLY A 220 16.14 -4.77 12.41
N SER A 221 17.28 -5.39 12.71
CA SER A 221 18.30 -5.73 11.70
C SER A 221 17.80 -6.72 10.65
N MET A 222 16.94 -7.68 11.02
CA MET A 222 16.40 -8.68 10.07
C MET A 222 15.62 -8.05 8.92
N VAL A 223 14.89 -6.95 9.15
CA VAL A 223 14.07 -6.29 8.12
C VAL A 223 14.81 -5.21 7.36
N THR A 224 15.97 -4.77 7.84
CA THR A 224 16.82 -3.78 7.18
C THR A 224 18.00 -4.42 6.43
N THR A 225 18.30 -5.70 6.72
CA THR A 225 19.37 -6.44 6.05
C THR A 225 18.77 -7.28 4.91
N ASN A 226 19.47 -7.33 3.78
CA ASN A 226 19.09 -8.12 2.59
C ASN A 226 17.69 -7.73 2.04
N GLN A 227 17.38 -6.46 2.03
CA GLN A 227 16.15 -5.96 1.40
C GLN A 227 16.20 -6.19 -0.12
N MET A 228 15.06 -6.62 -0.69
CA MET A 228 14.92 -6.91 -2.12
C MET A 228 14.78 -5.64 -2.95
N ASP A 229 14.98 -5.75 -4.26
CA ASP A 229 14.77 -4.65 -5.20
C ASP A 229 13.27 -4.31 -5.28
N PRO A 230 12.86 -3.05 -5.03
CA PRO A 230 11.46 -2.63 -5.11
C PRO A 230 10.84 -2.78 -6.50
N ILE A 231 11.62 -2.98 -7.54
CA ILE A 231 11.13 -3.11 -8.93
C ILE A 231 10.13 -4.27 -9.07
N ASP A 232 10.30 -5.36 -8.33
CA ASP A 232 9.41 -6.51 -8.39
C ASP A 232 7.97 -6.15 -7.94
N VAL A 233 7.86 -5.37 -6.87
CA VAL A 233 6.55 -4.89 -6.37
C VAL A 233 5.98 -3.84 -7.32
N VAL A 234 6.81 -2.95 -7.87
CA VAL A 234 6.39 -1.96 -8.88
C VAL A 234 5.81 -2.66 -10.10
N ASN A 235 6.51 -3.66 -10.64
CA ASN A 235 6.04 -4.44 -11.79
C ASN A 235 4.71 -5.15 -11.47
N ARG A 236 4.60 -5.74 -10.27
CA ARG A 236 3.37 -6.39 -9.85
C ARG A 236 2.21 -5.41 -9.71
N LEU A 237 2.43 -4.20 -9.19
CA LEU A 237 1.40 -3.15 -9.13
C LEU A 237 0.95 -2.72 -10.53
N VAL A 238 1.87 -2.59 -11.49
CA VAL A 238 1.54 -2.30 -12.89
C VAL A 238 0.68 -3.43 -13.49
N GLU A 239 1.09 -4.69 -13.31
CA GLU A 239 0.30 -5.85 -13.75
C GLU A 239 -1.11 -5.86 -13.15
N LEU A 240 -1.24 -5.56 -11.85
CA LEU A 240 -2.54 -5.48 -11.17
C LEU A 240 -3.41 -4.34 -11.73
N VAL A 241 -2.83 -3.23 -12.16
CA VAL A 241 -3.57 -2.15 -12.84
C VAL A 241 -4.10 -2.63 -14.19
N GLU A 242 -3.30 -3.36 -14.96
CA GLU A 242 -3.62 -3.77 -16.34
C GLU A 242 -4.47 -5.04 -16.44
N ALA A 243 -4.42 -5.91 -15.43
CA ALA A 243 -5.13 -7.19 -15.43
C ALA A 243 -6.65 -7.02 -15.60
N GLU A 244 -7.31 -7.96 -16.23
CA GLU A 244 -8.78 -8.03 -16.29
C GLU A 244 -9.37 -8.39 -14.92
N THR A 245 -8.80 -9.40 -14.27
CA THR A 245 -9.19 -9.87 -12.93
C THR A 245 -7.98 -10.02 -12.04
N THR A 246 -8.18 -9.93 -10.71
CA THR A 246 -7.09 -10.07 -9.75
C THR A 246 -7.39 -11.13 -8.69
N ALA A 247 -6.34 -11.77 -8.16
CA ALA A 247 -6.43 -12.56 -6.95
C ALA A 247 -6.72 -11.65 -5.75
N GLU A 248 -7.30 -12.18 -4.68
CA GLU A 248 -7.53 -11.43 -3.45
C GLU A 248 -6.22 -10.91 -2.84
N ASN A 249 -5.23 -11.80 -2.65
CA ASN A 249 -3.92 -11.48 -2.11
C ASN A 249 -2.80 -11.79 -3.11
N ASN A 250 -1.82 -10.89 -3.19
CA ASN A 250 -0.65 -10.98 -4.04
C ASN A 250 0.62 -10.85 -3.19
N PHE A 251 1.18 -11.98 -2.77
CA PHE A 251 2.41 -12.00 -1.98
C PHE A 251 3.63 -11.69 -2.85
N MET A 252 4.53 -10.87 -2.33
CA MET A 252 5.77 -10.49 -2.99
C MET A 252 6.98 -10.63 -2.04
N PRO A 253 7.99 -11.43 -2.40
CA PRO A 253 8.01 -12.29 -3.57
C PRO A 253 7.00 -13.45 -3.44
N PRO A 254 6.60 -14.09 -4.55
CA PRO A 254 5.53 -15.12 -4.55
C PRO A 254 5.79 -16.30 -3.62
N GLU A 255 7.06 -16.66 -3.40
CA GLU A 255 7.50 -17.79 -2.56
C GLU A 255 7.11 -17.62 -1.08
N ILE A 256 6.95 -16.37 -0.61
CA ILE A 256 6.49 -16.06 0.75
C ILE A 256 5.11 -16.65 1.03
N ARG A 257 4.28 -16.87 -0.01
CA ARG A 257 2.95 -17.47 0.15
C ARG A 257 3.00 -18.81 0.87
N GLU A 258 3.97 -19.65 0.53
CA GLU A 258 4.09 -20.99 1.14
C GLU A 258 4.58 -20.90 2.59
N LEU A 259 5.48 -19.96 2.90
CA LEU A 259 5.90 -19.67 4.27
C LEU A 259 4.71 -19.21 5.14
N VAL A 260 3.91 -18.28 4.63
CA VAL A 260 2.70 -17.78 5.30
C VAL A 260 1.72 -18.92 5.58
N LYS A 261 1.44 -19.76 4.59
CA LYS A 261 0.57 -20.92 4.77
C LYS A 261 1.09 -21.89 5.84
N ALA A 262 2.40 -22.20 5.79
CA ALA A 262 3.01 -23.11 6.75
C ALA A 262 2.90 -22.56 8.19
N GLN A 263 3.08 -21.27 8.38
CA GLN A 263 3.01 -20.63 9.69
C GLN A 263 1.57 -20.54 10.22
N LEU A 264 0.59 -20.26 9.35
CA LEU A 264 -0.84 -20.25 9.73
C LEU A 264 -1.36 -21.64 10.09
N ASN A 265 -0.80 -22.71 9.48
CA ASN A 265 -1.17 -24.08 9.80
C ASN A 265 -0.49 -24.63 11.06
N ALA A 266 0.57 -23.98 11.56
CA ALA A 266 1.32 -24.35 12.75
C ALA A 266 0.82 -23.68 14.03
N SER A 267 -0.04 -22.68 13.91
CA SER A 267 -0.67 -21.92 15.02
C SER A 267 -2.09 -22.41 15.27
#